data_1d4f85f9760584958d504db00aba10bd
#
_entry.id   1d4f85f9760584958d504db00aba10bd
#
_cell.length_a   1.000
_cell.length_b   1.000
_cell.length_c   1.000
_cell.angle_alpha   90.00
_cell.angle_beta   90.00
_cell.angle_gamma   90.00
#
_symmetry.space_group_name_H-M   'P 1'
#
loop_
_entity.id
_entity.type
_entity.pdbx_description
1 polymer ?
#
loop_
_entity_poly.entity_id
_entity_poly.type
_entity_poly.pdbx_seq_one_letter_code
_entity_poly.pdbx_strand_id
1 'polypeptide(L)'
;MKQTKFMALLLFAGMTLVACDDDENEIEPSEQQNTMTLTFEGSSWNSLIDNPQYYGPLLYGENAKDYAWTDAATQLHGGMTNAWGGQYGFSEGGIAISNYIDANVNSQRSYDCQLAVPVSNGSKNFAVVYCDANLTFADGVARQIESMDMIGTTYLISVAKNGNDYAKALKDKGDYVNLIITGYNGETVTGTSTVTLALQGGSLDKWYTHSLKGLGKVTRLHFTMDGSDKSFGYMNTPTYFAFDNVVVKK
;
A
#
# COMPACT_ATOMS: atom_id res chain seq x y z
N MET A 1 -18.10 29.76 63.71
CA MET A 1 -18.17 31.23 63.44
C MET A 1 -17.66 31.46 62.05
N LYS A 2 -18.41 31.90 61.36
CA LYS A 2 -19.02 32.91 60.44
C LYS A 2 -18.99 32.44 59.01
N GLN A 3 -20.21 32.30 58.52
CA GLN A 3 -20.60 32.31 57.10
C GLN A 3 -20.25 33.65 56.46
N THR A 4 -20.02 33.67 55.16
CA THR A 4 -20.56 34.75 54.33
C THR A 4 -20.78 34.27 52.90
N LYS A 5 -22.05 34.36 52.50
CA LYS A 5 -22.61 34.25 51.14
C LYS A 5 -22.42 35.59 50.44
N PHE A 6 -22.26 35.64 49.14
CA PHE A 6 -22.73 36.70 48.24
C PHE A 6 -22.72 36.10 46.81
N MET A 7 -23.82 35.86 46.19
CA MET A 7 -24.90 36.62 45.59
C MET A 7 -24.57 37.16 44.19
N ALA A 8 -25.42 36.71 43.30
CA ALA A 8 -25.47 36.90 41.85
C ALA A 8 -25.55 38.39 41.42
N LEU A 9 -25.13 38.65 40.19
CA LEU A 9 -25.69 39.75 39.41
C LEU A 9 -25.83 39.36 37.93
N LEU A 10 -27.11 39.22 37.52
CA LEU A 10 -27.55 39.27 36.12
C LEU A 10 -27.48 40.72 35.65
N LEU A 11 -27.01 40.98 34.47
CA LEU A 11 -27.31 42.18 33.72
C LEU A 11 -27.67 41.81 32.28
N PHE A 12 -28.95 42.01 32.00
CA PHE A 12 -29.59 42.11 30.69
C PHE A 12 -29.38 43.53 30.13
N ALA A 13 -29.03 43.64 28.85
CA ALA A 13 -29.39 44.69 27.90
C ALA A 13 -28.47 44.48 26.66
N GLY A 14 -28.88 44.56 25.46
CA GLY A 14 -30.08 44.99 24.78
C GLY A 14 -29.95 44.64 23.32
N MET A 15 -31.07 44.40 22.72
CA MET A 15 -31.24 44.13 21.28
C MET A 15 -30.83 45.32 20.42
N THR A 16 -30.09 45.08 19.35
CA THR A 16 -30.22 45.81 18.10
C THR A 16 -30.34 44.82 16.96
N LEU A 17 -31.55 44.73 16.43
CA LEU A 17 -31.87 44.11 15.15
C LEU A 17 -31.24 44.99 14.05
N VAL A 18 -30.30 44.40 13.29
CA VAL A 18 -30.02 44.86 11.95
C VAL A 18 -30.30 43.67 11.05
N ALA A 19 -31.42 43.76 10.36
CA ALA A 19 -31.68 42.90 9.22
C ALA A 19 -30.84 43.40 8.05
N CYS A 20 -30.05 42.50 7.43
CA CYS A 20 -29.71 42.60 6.02
C CYS A 20 -29.15 41.26 5.56
N ASP A 21 -29.85 40.76 4.60
CA ASP A 21 -29.54 39.94 3.45
C ASP A 21 -28.98 38.50 3.65
N ASP A 22 -29.76 37.65 3.04
CA ASP A 22 -29.59 36.27 2.69
C ASP A 22 -28.29 36.04 1.93
N ASP A 23 -27.35 35.35 2.58
CA ASP A 23 -26.46 34.37 1.99
C ASP A 23 -26.38 33.22 3.00
N GLU A 24 -27.33 32.30 2.89
CA GLU A 24 -27.24 30.98 3.51
C GLU A 24 -26.09 30.26 2.85
N ASN A 25 -24.85 30.53 3.30
CA ASN A 25 -23.80 29.53 3.24
C ASN A 25 -24.21 28.44 4.21
N GLU A 26 -25.02 27.50 3.74
CA GLU A 26 -25.09 26.17 4.34
C GLU A 26 -23.63 25.65 4.41
N ILE A 27 -23.04 25.72 5.61
CA ILE A 27 -21.85 24.98 5.94
C ILE A 27 -22.32 23.53 5.89
N GLU A 28 -22.16 22.91 4.72
CA GLU A 28 -22.27 21.46 4.58
C GLU A 28 -21.53 20.85 5.78
N PRO A 29 -22.15 19.97 6.58
CA PRO A 29 -21.47 19.31 7.67
C PRO A 29 -20.24 18.65 7.03
N SER A 30 -19.04 19.00 7.47
CA SER A 30 -17.82 18.33 7.04
C SER A 30 -18.11 16.83 7.18
N GLU A 31 -18.18 16.09 6.06
CA GLU A 31 -18.29 14.64 6.08
C GLU A 31 -17.15 14.16 6.98
N GLN A 32 -17.47 13.81 8.22
CA GLN A 32 -16.54 13.11 9.08
C GLN A 32 -16.06 11.94 8.24
N GLN A 33 -14.80 11.95 7.85
CA GLN A 33 -14.24 10.95 6.98
C GLN A 33 -14.46 9.59 7.66
N ASN A 34 -15.52 8.91 7.22
CA ASN A 34 -15.91 7.61 7.72
C ASN A 34 -14.98 6.54 7.10
N THR A 35 -13.67 6.70 7.34
CA THR A 35 -12.62 5.84 6.80
C THR A 35 -11.83 5.14 7.90
N MET A 36 -11.21 4.05 7.53
CA MET A 36 -10.23 3.31 8.32
C MET A 36 -8.96 3.19 7.50
N THR A 37 -7.80 3.17 8.14
CA THR A 37 -6.50 3.07 7.45
C THR A 37 -5.73 1.88 7.99
N LEU A 38 -5.29 1.00 7.09
CA LEU A 38 -4.31 -0.03 7.39
C LEU A 38 -2.91 0.57 7.23
N THR A 39 -2.11 0.55 8.30
CA THR A 39 -0.77 1.17 8.36
C THR A 39 0.35 0.18 8.65
N PHE A 40 0.04 -1.10 8.86
CA PHE A 40 1.00 -2.15 9.24
C PHE A 40 1.80 -1.88 10.53
N GLU A 41 1.32 -1.00 11.40
CA GLU A 41 2.02 -0.60 12.61
C GLU A 41 1.59 -1.41 13.84
N GLY A 42 2.52 -1.54 14.80
CA GLY A 42 2.29 -2.20 16.08
C GLY A 42 2.89 -3.59 16.21
N SER A 43 2.80 -4.16 17.40
CA SER A 43 3.50 -5.41 17.76
C SER A 43 3.05 -6.63 16.95
N SER A 44 1.77 -6.72 16.58
CA SER A 44 1.24 -7.79 15.75
C SER A 44 1.88 -7.84 14.38
N TRP A 45 2.12 -6.68 13.78
CA TRP A 45 2.78 -6.55 12.48
C TRP A 45 4.28 -6.81 12.57
N ASN A 46 4.94 -6.31 13.62
CA ASN A 46 6.36 -6.59 13.86
C ASN A 46 6.63 -8.10 13.97
N SER A 47 5.73 -8.86 14.59
CA SER A 47 5.90 -10.30 14.73
C SER A 47 5.86 -11.06 13.40
N LEU A 48 5.23 -10.51 12.36
CA LEU A 48 5.24 -11.09 11.02
C LEU A 48 6.57 -10.89 10.30
N ILE A 49 7.32 -9.86 10.64
CA ILE A 49 8.68 -9.63 10.13
C ILE A 49 9.66 -10.60 10.79
N ASP A 50 9.49 -10.85 12.09
CA ASP A 50 10.38 -11.72 12.86
C ASP A 50 10.13 -13.21 12.65
N ASN A 51 8.91 -13.61 12.31
CA ASN A 51 8.49 -15.00 12.17
C ASN A 51 8.93 -15.69 10.86
N PRO A 52 8.74 -15.09 9.68
CA PRO A 52 9.40 -15.61 8.50
C PRO A 52 10.90 -15.39 8.66
N GLN A 53 11.69 -16.41 8.40
CA GLN A 53 13.13 -16.25 8.44
C GLN A 53 13.58 -15.44 7.23
N TYR A 54 14.16 -14.29 7.47
CA TYR A 54 14.74 -13.45 6.44
C TYR A 54 16.23 -13.76 6.27
N TYR A 55 16.66 -13.78 5.04
CA TYR A 55 18.08 -13.71 4.70
C TYR A 55 18.38 -12.29 4.22
N GLY A 56 18.76 -11.43 5.16
CA GLY A 56 18.82 -10.01 4.90
C GLY A 56 17.45 -9.46 4.49
N PRO A 57 17.34 -8.62 3.46
CA PRO A 57 16.07 -8.10 2.93
C PRO A 57 15.32 -9.11 2.01
N LEU A 58 15.70 -10.37 2.05
CA LEU A 58 15.13 -11.48 1.30
C LEU A 58 14.39 -12.42 2.24
N LEU A 59 13.13 -12.68 1.95
CA LEU A 59 12.36 -13.71 2.65
C LEU A 59 12.76 -15.09 2.12
N TYR A 60 13.70 -15.74 2.80
CA TYR A 60 14.38 -16.91 2.29
C TYR A 60 14.88 -17.82 3.43
N GLY A 61 14.94 -19.12 3.19
CA GLY A 61 15.56 -20.08 4.10
C GLY A 61 14.69 -21.28 4.45
N GLU A 62 15.29 -22.30 5.07
CA GLU A 62 14.65 -23.59 5.42
C GLU A 62 13.42 -23.43 6.33
N ASN A 63 13.37 -22.35 7.10
CA ASN A 63 12.30 -22.07 8.06
C ASN A 63 11.29 -21.05 7.55
N ALA A 64 11.41 -20.55 6.32
CA ALA A 64 10.40 -19.69 5.75
C ALA A 64 9.08 -20.46 5.70
N LYS A 65 8.01 -19.84 6.20
CA LYS A 65 6.70 -20.47 6.37
C LYS A 65 5.65 -19.65 5.66
N ASP A 66 4.63 -20.35 5.22
CA ASP A 66 3.38 -19.68 4.87
C ASP A 66 2.90 -18.84 6.05
N TYR A 67 2.44 -17.64 5.78
CA TYR A 67 1.72 -16.86 6.75
C TYR A 67 0.62 -16.04 6.10
N ALA A 68 -0.41 -15.77 6.87
CA ALA A 68 -1.48 -14.89 6.49
C ALA A 68 -1.69 -13.86 7.61
N TRP A 69 -2.18 -12.70 7.23
CA TRP A 69 -2.52 -11.63 8.13
C TRP A 69 -3.90 -11.05 7.79
N THR A 70 -4.57 -10.53 8.81
CA THR A 70 -5.83 -9.82 8.68
C THR A 70 -5.80 -8.61 9.59
N ASP A 71 -6.09 -7.44 9.05
CA ASP A 71 -6.29 -6.24 9.85
C ASP A 71 -7.70 -6.20 10.42
N ALA A 72 -7.80 -6.17 11.75
CA ALA A 72 -9.08 -6.22 12.45
C ALA A 72 -9.98 -5.00 12.16
N ALA A 73 -9.40 -3.83 11.88
CA ALA A 73 -10.16 -2.62 11.64
C ALA A 73 -10.73 -2.57 10.22
N THR A 74 -9.89 -2.77 9.22
CA THR A 74 -10.29 -2.69 7.80
C THR A 74 -10.83 -4.00 7.24
N GLN A 75 -10.58 -5.14 7.90
CA GLN A 75 -10.82 -6.50 7.41
C GLN A 75 -9.96 -6.88 6.18
N LEU A 76 -8.97 -6.06 5.83
CA LEU A 76 -8.03 -6.41 4.77
C LEU A 76 -7.19 -7.60 5.17
N HIS A 77 -7.02 -8.51 4.23
CA HIS A 77 -6.34 -9.79 4.40
C HIS A 77 -5.39 -10.04 3.25
N GLY A 78 -4.21 -10.52 3.58
CA GLY A 78 -3.20 -10.95 2.64
C GLY A 78 -2.26 -11.96 3.29
N GLY A 79 -1.23 -12.32 2.59
CA GLY A 79 -0.24 -13.27 3.09
C GLY A 79 0.67 -13.73 1.97
N MET A 80 1.53 -14.66 2.31
CA MET A 80 2.41 -15.31 1.34
C MET A 80 2.41 -16.82 1.55
N THR A 81 2.62 -17.53 0.46
CA THR A 81 2.74 -18.99 0.43
C THR A 81 4.16 -19.38 0.10
N ASN A 82 4.69 -20.33 0.84
CA ASN A 82 5.99 -20.90 0.61
C ASN A 82 5.87 -22.25 -0.10
N ALA A 83 5.66 -22.22 -1.39
CA ALA A 83 5.37 -23.40 -2.19
C ALA A 83 6.55 -24.36 -2.37
N TRP A 84 7.78 -23.90 -2.19
CA TRP A 84 8.98 -24.69 -2.47
C TRP A 84 9.70 -25.15 -1.20
N GLY A 85 8.95 -25.40 -0.12
CA GLY A 85 9.48 -26.03 1.09
C GLY A 85 10.42 -25.15 1.92
N GLY A 86 10.24 -23.84 1.91
CA GLY A 86 11.00 -22.90 2.71
C GLY A 86 12.23 -22.33 2.01
N GLN A 87 12.59 -22.84 0.86
CA GLN A 87 13.81 -22.44 0.19
C GLN A 87 13.66 -21.13 -0.62
N TYR A 88 12.44 -20.82 -1.06
CA TYR A 88 12.13 -19.64 -1.87
C TYR A 88 10.83 -19.01 -1.38
N GLY A 89 10.89 -18.29 -0.27
CA GLY A 89 9.72 -17.81 0.46
C GLY A 89 8.73 -16.94 -0.30
N PHE A 90 9.09 -16.41 -1.46
CA PHE A 90 8.23 -15.54 -2.28
C PHE A 90 7.97 -16.12 -3.68
N SER A 91 8.03 -17.42 -3.81
CA SER A 91 8.12 -18.11 -5.12
C SER A 91 6.80 -18.15 -5.91
N GLU A 92 5.64 -17.97 -5.27
CA GLU A 92 4.33 -18.07 -5.94
C GLU A 92 3.49 -16.80 -5.83
N GLY A 93 4.14 -15.67 -5.60
CA GLY A 93 3.42 -14.44 -5.35
C GLY A 93 2.98 -14.31 -3.89
N GLY A 94 2.36 -13.18 -3.57
CA GLY A 94 1.86 -12.91 -2.22
C GLY A 94 2.22 -11.55 -1.70
N ILE A 95 1.91 -11.32 -0.41
CA ILE A 95 2.06 -10.05 0.28
C ILE A 95 2.79 -10.28 1.60
N ALA A 96 4.05 -9.85 1.67
CA ALA A 96 4.90 -9.94 2.86
C ALA A 96 4.95 -8.60 3.60
N ILE A 97 5.05 -8.64 4.93
CA ILE A 97 5.28 -7.45 5.74
C ILE A 97 6.80 -7.24 5.89
N SER A 98 7.25 -6.02 5.66
CA SER A 98 8.67 -5.65 5.70
C SER A 98 8.89 -4.31 6.39
N ASN A 99 10.14 -4.05 6.78
CA ASN A 99 10.62 -2.77 7.27
C ASN A 99 12.03 -2.44 6.74
N TYR A 100 12.46 -3.13 5.70
CA TYR A 100 13.79 -2.95 5.15
C TYR A 100 13.88 -1.71 4.26
N ILE A 101 14.84 -0.85 4.56
CA ILE A 101 15.19 0.32 3.75
C ILE A 101 16.57 0.09 3.16
N ASP A 102 16.65 0.13 1.83
CA ASP A 102 17.92 0.06 1.11
C ASP A 102 17.92 1.06 -0.05
N ALA A 103 18.59 2.17 0.16
CA ALA A 103 18.66 3.27 -0.82
C ALA A 103 19.56 2.98 -2.04
N ASN A 104 20.24 1.82 -2.08
CA ASN A 104 21.17 1.52 -3.17
C ASN A 104 20.42 1.03 -4.43
N VAL A 105 19.97 1.97 -5.23
CA VAL A 105 19.32 1.74 -6.54
C VAL A 105 20.26 2.05 -7.72
N ASN A 106 21.54 2.32 -7.47
CA ASN A 106 22.51 2.76 -8.50
C ASN A 106 23.48 1.66 -8.95
N SER A 107 23.31 0.45 -8.47
CA SER A 107 24.11 -0.72 -8.86
C SER A 107 23.20 -1.83 -9.37
N GLN A 108 23.75 -2.76 -10.11
CA GLN A 108 23.02 -4.00 -10.44
C GLN A 108 22.69 -4.77 -9.16
N ARG A 109 21.45 -5.20 -9.03
CA ARG A 109 20.96 -5.96 -7.89
C ARG A 109 20.31 -7.25 -8.36
N SER A 110 20.21 -8.18 -7.43
CA SER A 110 19.54 -9.44 -7.60
C SER A 110 18.47 -9.60 -6.51
N TYR A 111 18.21 -10.81 -6.05
CA TYR A 111 17.17 -11.10 -5.07
C TYR A 111 17.44 -10.55 -3.67
N ASP A 112 18.62 -10.07 -3.39
CA ASP A 112 19.09 -9.60 -2.07
C ASP A 112 18.33 -8.38 -1.52
N CYS A 113 17.55 -7.68 -2.34
CA CYS A 113 16.78 -6.50 -1.93
C CYS A 113 15.30 -6.52 -2.36
N GLN A 114 14.73 -7.72 -2.60
CA GLN A 114 13.34 -7.83 -3.05
C GLN A 114 12.31 -7.31 -2.03
N LEU A 115 12.61 -7.37 -0.73
CA LEU A 115 11.75 -6.86 0.35
C LEU A 115 12.09 -5.45 0.79
N ALA A 116 13.04 -4.79 0.16
CA ALA A 116 13.47 -3.45 0.52
C ALA A 116 12.81 -2.38 -0.35
N VAL A 117 12.62 -1.19 0.23
CA VAL A 117 12.28 0.04 -0.49
C VAL A 117 13.39 1.07 -0.33
N PRO A 118 13.57 1.99 -1.31
CA PRO A 118 14.69 2.93 -1.25
C PRO A 118 14.53 4.02 -0.20
N VAL A 119 13.32 4.28 0.27
CA VAL A 119 13.01 5.35 1.22
C VAL A 119 11.81 5.00 2.08
N SER A 120 11.83 5.40 3.36
CA SER A 120 10.71 5.23 4.29
C SER A 120 9.50 6.09 3.91
N ASN A 121 8.29 5.61 4.20
CA ASN A 121 7.04 6.38 4.11
C ASN A 121 6.75 7.21 5.38
N GLY A 122 7.68 7.27 6.32
CA GLY A 122 7.46 7.85 7.64
C GLY A 122 6.89 6.85 8.66
N SER A 123 6.31 5.75 8.22
CA SER A 123 5.95 4.57 9.03
C SER A 123 7.15 3.64 9.20
N LYS A 124 7.03 2.68 10.13
CA LYS A 124 8.07 1.68 10.35
C LYS A 124 7.94 0.52 9.37
N ASN A 125 6.72 0.02 9.19
CA ASN A 125 6.41 -1.17 8.41
C ASN A 125 5.63 -0.81 7.14
N PHE A 126 5.68 -1.69 6.17
CA PHE A 126 4.94 -1.63 4.91
C PHE A 126 4.73 -3.04 4.37
N ALA A 127 3.88 -3.20 3.38
CA ALA A 127 3.72 -4.46 2.66
C ALA A 127 4.53 -4.46 1.37
N VAL A 128 5.14 -5.58 1.05
CA VAL A 128 5.77 -5.86 -0.25
C VAL A 128 4.98 -6.93 -0.96
N VAL A 129 4.65 -6.67 -2.21
CA VAL A 129 3.92 -7.58 -3.09
C VAL A 129 4.87 -8.18 -4.11
N TYR A 130 4.81 -9.48 -4.26
CA TYR A 130 5.28 -10.19 -5.45
C TYR A 130 4.06 -10.56 -6.30
N CYS A 131 3.95 -10.02 -7.49
CA CYS A 131 2.84 -10.30 -8.38
C CYS A 131 3.04 -11.68 -9.07
N ASP A 132 2.01 -12.46 -9.10
CA ASP A 132 0.57 -12.28 -9.03
C ASP A 132 0.05 -12.40 -7.57
N ALA A 133 -0.76 -11.45 -7.08
CA ALA A 133 -1.20 -11.48 -5.69
C ALA A 133 -2.59 -10.86 -5.47
N ASN A 134 -3.26 -11.26 -4.39
CA ASN A 134 -4.57 -10.75 -4.00
C ASN A 134 -4.54 -10.10 -2.61
N LEU A 135 -5.20 -8.94 -2.49
CA LEU A 135 -5.56 -8.30 -1.24
C LEU A 135 -7.09 -8.39 -1.11
N THR A 136 -7.59 -9.09 -0.10
CA THR A 136 -9.00 -9.42 0.03
C THR A 136 -9.62 -8.81 1.29
N PHE A 137 -10.95 -8.70 1.35
CA PHE A 137 -11.65 -8.49 2.61
C PHE A 137 -12.00 -9.85 3.21
N ALA A 138 -11.47 -10.15 4.41
CA ALA A 138 -11.61 -11.45 5.07
C ALA A 138 -13.07 -11.85 5.37
N ASP A 139 -13.94 -10.87 5.59
CA ASP A 139 -15.37 -11.07 5.83
C ASP A 139 -16.22 -11.15 4.55
N GLY A 140 -15.59 -11.01 3.37
CA GLY A 140 -16.26 -11.06 2.08
C GLY A 140 -17.17 -9.87 1.78
N VAL A 141 -17.19 -8.82 2.63
CA VAL A 141 -18.02 -7.64 2.43
C VAL A 141 -17.35 -6.67 1.48
N ALA A 142 -18.05 -6.28 0.43
CA ALA A 142 -17.52 -5.35 -0.55
C ALA A 142 -17.43 -3.92 0.02
N ARG A 143 -16.21 -3.34 0.01
CA ARG A 143 -15.90 -1.97 0.48
C ARG A 143 -15.20 -1.17 -0.60
N GLN A 144 -15.30 0.14 -0.51
CA GLN A 144 -14.51 1.04 -1.35
C GLN A 144 -13.15 1.27 -0.71
N ILE A 145 -12.09 1.00 -1.45
CA ILE A 145 -10.73 1.42 -1.11
C ILE A 145 -10.54 2.79 -1.77
N GLU A 146 -10.27 3.80 -0.94
CA GLU A 146 -10.12 5.18 -1.39
C GLU A 146 -8.76 5.41 -2.06
N SER A 147 -7.71 4.92 -1.40
CA SER A 147 -6.32 5.10 -1.82
C SER A 147 -5.37 4.13 -1.13
N MET A 148 -4.17 4.02 -1.64
CA MET A 148 -3.01 3.45 -0.97
C MET A 148 -1.74 4.17 -1.40
N ASP A 149 -0.75 4.21 -0.52
CA ASP A 149 0.59 4.68 -0.85
C ASP A 149 1.37 3.55 -1.52
N MET A 150 2.10 3.86 -2.57
CA MET A 150 2.85 2.88 -3.36
C MET A 150 4.25 3.37 -3.70
N ILE A 151 5.17 2.42 -3.86
CA ILE A 151 6.54 2.65 -4.32
C ILE A 151 7.07 1.39 -5.02
N GLY A 152 8.01 1.55 -5.94
CA GLY A 152 8.81 0.43 -6.46
C GLY A 152 9.76 -0.09 -5.37
N THR A 153 9.98 -1.41 -5.32
CA THR A 153 11.02 -1.97 -4.45
C THR A 153 12.41 -1.56 -4.93
N THR A 154 13.39 -1.57 -4.04
CA THR A 154 14.80 -1.34 -4.40
C THR A 154 15.25 -2.28 -5.51
N TYR A 155 14.78 -3.53 -5.49
CA TYR A 155 15.07 -4.52 -6.53
C TYR A 155 14.53 -4.09 -7.91
N LEU A 156 13.23 -3.78 -8.00
CA LEU A 156 12.62 -3.32 -9.25
C LEU A 156 13.31 -2.07 -9.80
N ILE A 157 13.50 -1.05 -8.96
CA ILE A 157 14.07 0.24 -9.35
C ILE A 157 15.51 0.08 -9.83
N SER A 158 16.31 -0.70 -9.10
CA SER A 158 17.71 -0.97 -9.44
C SER A 158 17.81 -1.68 -10.80
N VAL A 159 17.00 -2.72 -11.03
CA VAL A 159 17.00 -3.47 -12.30
C VAL A 159 16.48 -2.61 -13.45
N ALA A 160 15.39 -1.86 -13.24
CA ALA A 160 14.89 -0.93 -14.24
C ALA A 160 15.96 0.10 -14.68
N LYS A 161 16.79 0.56 -13.73
CA LYS A 161 17.83 1.55 -13.99
C LYS A 161 19.11 0.97 -14.59
N ASN A 162 19.57 -0.17 -14.09
CA ASN A 162 20.91 -0.69 -14.39
C ASN A 162 20.89 -2.02 -15.17
N GLY A 163 19.74 -2.71 -15.23
CA GLY A 163 19.67 -4.10 -15.67
C GLY A 163 20.33 -5.06 -14.67
N ASN A 164 20.29 -6.34 -14.99
CA ASN A 164 21.06 -7.41 -14.34
C ASN A 164 21.23 -8.58 -15.32
N ASP A 165 21.64 -9.75 -14.83
CA ASP A 165 21.86 -10.94 -15.66
C ASP A 165 20.56 -11.49 -16.31
N TYR A 166 19.38 -11.07 -15.82
CA TYR A 166 18.07 -11.57 -16.25
C TYR A 166 17.25 -10.53 -17.02
N ALA A 167 17.47 -9.24 -16.79
CA ALA A 167 16.66 -8.16 -17.33
C ALA A 167 17.55 -7.02 -17.85
N LYS A 168 17.13 -6.40 -18.96
CA LYS A 168 17.78 -5.20 -19.46
C LYS A 168 17.43 -3.97 -18.62
N ALA A 169 18.29 -2.95 -18.64
CA ALA A 169 17.91 -1.62 -18.14
C ALA A 169 16.88 -0.99 -19.08
N LEU A 170 15.90 -0.29 -18.51
CA LEU A 170 14.82 0.39 -19.25
C LEU A 170 15.31 1.76 -19.77
N LYS A 171 16.05 1.77 -20.87
CA LYS A 171 16.69 2.97 -21.45
C LYS A 171 16.13 3.35 -22.80
N ASP A 172 15.39 2.45 -23.43
CA ASP A 172 14.89 2.66 -24.78
C ASP A 172 13.52 3.37 -24.74
N LYS A 173 13.24 4.12 -25.81
CA LYS A 173 11.93 4.75 -25.97
C LYS A 173 10.82 3.70 -25.99
N GLY A 174 9.88 3.84 -25.08
CA GLY A 174 8.75 2.91 -24.94
C GLY A 174 9.00 1.80 -23.91
N ASP A 175 10.15 1.78 -23.24
CA ASP A 175 10.35 0.89 -22.09
C ASP A 175 9.47 1.30 -20.93
N TYR A 176 8.84 0.30 -20.29
CA TYR A 176 7.94 0.51 -19.14
C TYR A 176 7.83 -0.72 -18.24
N VAL A 177 7.38 -0.50 -17.02
CA VAL A 177 6.79 -1.47 -16.09
C VAL A 177 5.54 -0.84 -15.48
N ASN A 178 4.41 -1.47 -15.65
CA ASN A 178 3.13 -1.08 -15.11
C ASN A 178 2.64 -2.11 -14.08
N LEU A 179 2.16 -1.62 -12.94
CA LEU A 179 1.30 -2.35 -12.02
C LEU A 179 -0.14 -2.18 -12.48
N ILE A 180 -0.84 -3.29 -12.62
CA ILE A 180 -2.26 -3.35 -12.98
C ILE A 180 -3.02 -3.83 -11.76
N ILE A 181 -3.95 -3.01 -11.27
CA ILE A 181 -4.78 -3.26 -10.09
C ILE A 181 -6.20 -3.48 -10.57
N THR A 182 -6.69 -4.70 -10.48
CA THR A 182 -8.06 -5.05 -10.86
C THR A 182 -8.91 -5.25 -9.62
N GLY A 183 -10.00 -4.50 -9.52
CA GLY A 183 -11.02 -4.65 -8.48
C GLY A 183 -12.03 -5.72 -8.86
N TYR A 184 -12.42 -6.54 -7.88
CA TYR A 184 -13.45 -7.56 -8.03
C TYR A 184 -14.50 -7.44 -6.92
N ASN A 185 -15.76 -7.67 -7.28
CA ASN A 185 -16.83 -7.98 -6.32
C ASN A 185 -17.35 -9.41 -6.60
N GLY A 186 -16.99 -10.34 -5.74
CA GLY A 186 -17.02 -11.76 -6.09
C GLY A 186 -16.13 -12.05 -7.29
N GLU A 187 -16.70 -12.63 -8.34
CA GLU A 187 -16.00 -12.90 -9.60
C GLU A 187 -16.17 -11.79 -10.65
N THR A 188 -16.93 -10.75 -10.34
CA THR A 188 -17.20 -9.66 -11.30
C THR A 188 -16.12 -8.59 -11.19
N VAL A 189 -15.47 -8.24 -12.29
CA VAL A 189 -14.55 -7.10 -12.37
C VAL A 189 -15.35 -5.80 -12.20
N THR A 190 -14.92 -4.97 -11.23
CA THR A 190 -15.54 -3.67 -10.96
C THR A 190 -14.81 -2.52 -11.65
N GLY A 191 -13.52 -2.69 -11.89
CA GLY A 191 -12.68 -1.71 -12.55
C GLY A 191 -11.22 -2.12 -12.57
N THR A 192 -10.41 -1.35 -13.31
CA THR A 192 -8.96 -1.54 -13.37
C THR A 192 -8.28 -0.18 -13.27
N SER A 193 -7.18 -0.14 -12.54
CA SER A 193 -6.31 1.02 -12.40
C SER A 193 -4.88 0.63 -12.73
N THR A 194 -4.13 1.53 -13.36
CA THR A 194 -2.74 1.27 -13.76
C THR A 194 -1.81 2.30 -13.12
N VAL A 195 -0.72 1.83 -12.54
CA VAL A 195 0.35 2.65 -12.00
C VAL A 195 1.64 2.33 -12.73
N THR A 196 2.27 3.32 -13.34
CA THR A 196 3.59 3.14 -13.96
C THR A 196 4.66 3.16 -12.88
N LEU A 197 5.29 2.01 -12.65
CA LEU A 197 6.36 1.85 -11.65
C LEU A 197 7.74 2.23 -12.21
N ALA A 198 7.97 2.01 -13.50
CA ALA A 198 9.18 2.43 -14.19
C ALA A 198 8.90 2.70 -15.66
N LEU A 199 9.68 3.61 -16.23
CA LEU A 199 9.68 3.94 -17.66
C LEU A 199 11.08 4.39 -18.06
N GLN A 200 11.29 4.65 -19.34
CA GLN A 200 12.56 5.15 -19.85
C GLN A 200 13.09 6.32 -19.00
N GLY A 201 14.21 6.08 -18.31
CA GLY A 201 14.91 7.12 -17.53
C GLY A 201 14.25 7.53 -16.21
N GLY A 202 13.19 6.86 -15.78
CA GLY A 202 12.50 7.17 -14.52
C GLY A 202 11.90 5.94 -13.84
N SER A 203 11.65 6.05 -12.54
CA SER A 203 11.00 5.03 -11.74
C SER A 203 10.23 5.67 -10.59
N LEU A 204 9.24 4.94 -10.04
CA LEU A 204 8.52 5.33 -8.84
C LEU A 204 9.42 5.00 -7.62
N ASP A 205 10.37 5.88 -7.35
CA ASP A 205 11.38 5.78 -6.29
C ASP A 205 11.05 6.60 -5.03
N LYS A 206 9.84 7.15 -5.00
CA LYS A 206 9.25 7.85 -3.85
C LYS A 206 7.83 7.35 -3.62
N TRP A 207 7.39 7.37 -2.38
CA TRP A 207 6.02 7.04 -2.05
C TRP A 207 5.05 8.00 -2.72
N TYR A 208 4.01 7.44 -3.29
CA TYR A 208 2.97 8.14 -4.02
C TYR A 208 1.60 7.61 -3.61
N THR A 209 0.73 8.48 -3.18
CA THR A 209 -0.66 8.14 -2.86
C THR A 209 -1.46 7.98 -4.14
N HIS A 210 -1.91 6.75 -4.42
CA HIS A 210 -2.70 6.42 -5.59
C HIS A 210 -4.18 6.26 -5.23
N SER A 211 -5.05 6.98 -5.94
CA SER A 211 -6.50 6.87 -5.76
C SER A 211 -7.04 5.59 -6.39
N LEU A 212 -7.82 4.84 -5.63
CA LEU A 212 -8.51 3.62 -6.06
C LEU A 212 -10.03 3.77 -6.10
N LYS A 213 -10.56 4.99 -5.90
CA LYS A 213 -12.01 5.28 -5.90
C LYS A 213 -12.71 4.78 -7.16
N GLY A 214 -12.03 4.86 -8.30
CA GLY A 214 -12.55 4.41 -9.60
C GLY A 214 -12.83 2.92 -9.70
N LEU A 215 -12.32 2.10 -8.76
CA LEU A 215 -12.60 0.67 -8.74
C LEU A 215 -13.97 0.33 -8.13
N GLY A 216 -14.64 1.30 -7.47
CA GLY A 216 -15.91 1.08 -6.78
C GLY A 216 -15.76 0.23 -5.52
N LYS A 217 -16.84 -0.50 -5.15
CA LYS A 217 -16.81 -1.43 -4.02
C LYS A 217 -16.29 -2.78 -4.47
N VAL A 218 -15.25 -3.26 -3.79
CA VAL A 218 -14.55 -4.52 -4.09
C VAL A 218 -14.55 -5.46 -2.90
N THR A 219 -14.56 -6.77 -3.17
CA THR A 219 -14.23 -7.81 -2.17
C THR A 219 -12.76 -8.19 -2.23
N ARG A 220 -12.07 -7.91 -3.35
CA ARG A 220 -10.62 -8.09 -3.50
C ARG A 220 -10.03 -7.15 -4.54
N LEU A 221 -8.76 -6.83 -4.34
CA LEU A 221 -7.87 -6.30 -5.38
C LEU A 221 -6.95 -7.43 -5.86
N HIS A 222 -6.74 -7.49 -7.16
CA HIS A 222 -5.78 -8.39 -7.79
C HIS A 222 -4.66 -7.56 -8.42
N PHE A 223 -3.42 -7.87 -8.04
CA PHE A 223 -2.22 -7.18 -8.49
C PHE A 223 -1.49 -8.00 -9.52
N THR A 224 -1.37 -7.49 -10.74
CA THR A 224 -0.54 -8.06 -11.80
C THR A 224 0.40 -7.00 -12.35
N MET A 225 1.43 -7.43 -13.06
CA MET A 225 2.34 -6.50 -13.72
C MET A 225 2.47 -6.81 -15.20
N ASP A 226 2.74 -5.74 -15.95
CA ASP A 226 3.11 -5.80 -17.36
C ASP A 226 4.31 -4.89 -17.63
N GLY A 227 5.18 -5.30 -18.56
CA GLY A 227 6.39 -4.55 -18.88
C GLY A 227 6.89 -4.85 -20.29
N SER A 228 7.76 -3.96 -20.80
CA SER A 228 8.33 -4.05 -22.13
C SER A 228 9.43 -5.12 -22.27
N ASP A 229 10.14 -5.42 -21.18
CA ASP A 229 11.21 -6.44 -21.17
C ASP A 229 10.66 -7.81 -20.84
N LYS A 230 10.51 -8.64 -21.87
CA LYS A 230 9.91 -10.00 -21.77
C LYS A 230 10.73 -11.03 -22.55
N SER A 231 10.72 -12.25 -21.99
CA SER A 231 11.19 -13.45 -22.68
C SER A 231 10.15 -14.56 -22.55
N PHE A 232 9.82 -15.21 -23.64
CA PHE A 232 8.85 -16.32 -23.69
C PHE A 232 7.46 -15.96 -23.08
N GLY A 233 7.07 -14.68 -23.15
CA GLY A 233 5.81 -14.19 -22.58
C GLY A 233 5.85 -13.78 -21.13
N TYR A 234 6.96 -14.01 -20.42
CA TYR A 234 7.17 -13.62 -19.01
C TYR A 234 7.99 -12.35 -18.93
N MET A 235 7.71 -11.53 -17.91
CA MET A 235 8.53 -10.36 -17.61
C MET A 235 9.92 -10.78 -17.11
N ASN A 236 10.97 -10.15 -17.65
CA ASN A 236 12.32 -10.27 -17.11
C ASN A 236 12.57 -9.31 -15.97
N THR A 237 11.94 -8.12 -16.02
CA THR A 237 12.01 -7.13 -14.94
C THR A 237 11.30 -7.67 -13.70
N PRO A 238 11.87 -7.46 -12.48
CA PRO A 238 11.25 -7.92 -11.24
C PRO A 238 9.82 -7.42 -11.03
N THR A 239 8.91 -8.28 -10.60
CA THR A 239 7.49 -7.99 -10.45
C THR A 239 7.13 -7.69 -8.99
N TYR A 240 7.87 -6.76 -8.36
CA TYR A 240 7.72 -6.38 -6.97
C TYR A 240 7.38 -4.89 -6.82
N PHE A 241 6.45 -4.59 -5.92
CA PHE A 241 6.20 -3.23 -5.45
C PHE A 241 5.89 -3.25 -3.95
N ALA A 242 5.91 -2.10 -3.31
CA ALA A 242 5.47 -1.97 -1.92
C ALA A 242 4.28 -1.03 -1.81
N PHE A 243 3.44 -1.27 -0.79
CA PHE A 243 2.33 -0.40 -0.44
C PHE A 243 2.18 -0.21 1.06
N ASP A 244 1.53 0.89 1.45
CA ASP A 244 1.24 1.29 2.82
C ASP A 244 -0.01 2.17 2.86
N ASN A 245 -0.49 2.53 4.06
CA ASN A 245 -1.55 3.50 4.27
C ASN A 245 -2.80 3.25 3.41
N VAL A 246 -3.35 2.02 3.46
CA VAL A 246 -4.55 1.67 2.69
C VAL A 246 -5.78 2.27 3.35
N VAL A 247 -6.41 3.23 2.70
CA VAL A 247 -7.60 3.93 3.18
C VAL A 247 -8.85 3.25 2.68
N VAL A 248 -9.69 2.78 3.59
CA VAL A 248 -10.94 2.05 3.31
C VAL A 248 -12.12 2.86 3.83
N LYS A 249 -13.17 3.03 3.04
CA LYS A 249 -14.43 3.65 3.44
C LYS A 249 -15.22 2.66 4.31
N LYS A 250 -15.73 3.13 5.47
CA LYS A 250 -16.62 2.35 6.37
C LYS A 250 -17.96 2.06 5.74
#